data_c0c28ccce2cbe0aef66caee1e3dac011
#
_entry.id   c0c28ccce2cbe0aef66caee1e3dac011
#
_cell.length_a   1.000
_cell.length_b   1.000
_cell.length_c   1.000
_cell.angle_alpha   90.00
_cell.angle_beta   90.00
_cell.angle_gamma   90.00
#
_symmetry.space_group_name_H-M   'P 1'
#
loop_
_entity.id
_entity.type
_entity.pdbx_description
1 polymer ?
#
loop_
_entity_poly.entity_id
_entity_poly.type
_entity_poly.pdbx_seq_one_letter_code
_entity_poly.pdbx_strand_id
1 'polypeptide(L)'
;MKKLFLSTTLLVGLLSIQAHADYVSPTTSVASQAAQYSVMDINSLIKSAKAGQPAAQFYLATKYQQGKDISADERQAFAWYKAAADQGLSAAQLNVGRMLADGLGTKKDESLARQYFEKAASRGDNRASFNLAMM
;
A
#
# COMPACT_ATOMS: atom_id res chain seq x y z
N MET A 1 -25.95 10.01 42.29
CA MET A 1 -25.56 8.79 41.54
C MET A 1 -25.66 8.92 40.02
N LYS A 2 -26.66 9.61 39.48
CA LYS A 2 -26.79 9.82 38.01
C LYS A 2 -25.71 10.70 37.39
N LYS A 3 -25.04 11.59 38.16
CA LYS A 3 -23.96 12.48 37.66
C LYS A 3 -22.60 11.78 37.46
N LEU A 4 -22.35 10.68 38.17
CA LEU A 4 -21.11 9.89 38.04
C LEU A 4 -21.07 8.99 36.78
N PHE A 5 -22.26 8.56 36.31
CA PHE A 5 -22.37 7.78 35.07
C PHE A 5 -22.16 8.62 33.81
N LEU A 6 -22.53 9.91 33.82
CA LEU A 6 -22.35 10.82 32.69
C LEU A 6 -20.88 11.21 32.47
N SER A 7 -20.07 11.30 33.56
CA SER A 7 -18.67 11.67 33.47
C SER A 7 -17.81 10.51 32.94
N THR A 8 -18.16 9.25 33.24
CA THR A 8 -17.45 8.10 32.72
C THR A 8 -17.72 7.87 31.23
N THR A 9 -18.93 8.16 30.77
CA THR A 9 -19.27 8.02 29.34
C THR A 9 -18.58 9.07 28.48
N LEU A 10 -18.44 10.30 29.01
CA LEU A 10 -17.70 11.39 28.34
C LEU A 10 -16.18 11.10 28.26
N LEU A 11 -15.59 10.50 29.29
CA LEU A 11 -14.15 10.13 29.30
C LEU A 11 -13.84 9.02 28.30
N VAL A 12 -14.72 8.03 28.17
CA VAL A 12 -14.57 6.95 27.19
C VAL A 12 -14.72 7.48 25.76
N GLY A 13 -15.63 8.45 25.55
CA GLY A 13 -15.79 9.11 24.27
C GLY A 13 -14.57 9.94 23.86
N LEU A 14 -13.96 10.65 24.81
CA LEU A 14 -12.75 11.46 24.57
C LEU A 14 -11.51 10.58 24.30
N LEU A 15 -11.37 9.47 25.00
CA LEU A 15 -10.28 8.52 24.76
C LEU A 15 -10.40 7.83 23.40
N SER A 16 -11.61 7.54 22.94
CA SER A 16 -11.81 6.94 21.61
C SER A 16 -11.55 7.94 20.49
N ILE A 17 -11.78 9.24 20.71
CA ILE A 17 -11.48 10.30 19.74
C ILE A 17 -9.96 10.52 19.64
N GLN A 18 -9.22 10.48 20.74
CA GLN A 18 -7.77 10.63 20.74
C GLN A 18 -7.06 9.40 20.14
N ALA A 19 -7.54 8.19 20.40
CA ALA A 19 -6.99 6.98 19.79
C ALA A 19 -7.23 6.93 18.29
N HIS A 20 -8.23 7.67 17.76
CA HIS A 20 -8.54 7.75 16.34
C HIS A 20 -7.74 8.82 15.59
N ALA A 21 -7.04 9.74 16.29
CA ALA A 21 -6.24 10.77 15.65
C ALA A 21 -5.02 10.19 14.91
N ASP A 22 -4.52 9.04 15.36
CA ASP A 22 -3.41 8.31 14.72
C ASP A 22 -3.89 7.22 13.75
N TYR A 23 -5.20 6.99 13.66
CA TYR A 23 -5.79 5.99 12.79
C TYR A 23 -6.35 6.66 11.53
N VAL A 24 -5.75 6.35 10.39
CA VAL A 24 -6.31 6.76 9.10
C VAL A 24 -7.68 6.10 8.95
N SER A 25 -8.72 6.90 9.05
CA SER A 25 -10.09 6.42 8.93
C SER A 25 -10.30 5.65 7.63
N PRO A 26 -10.97 4.49 7.64
CA PRO A 26 -11.23 3.73 6.41
C PRO A 26 -12.07 4.48 5.37
N THR A 27 -12.64 5.63 5.77
CA THR A 27 -13.38 6.51 4.85
C THR A 27 -12.49 7.52 4.13
N THR A 28 -11.19 7.59 4.47
CA THR A 28 -10.25 8.46 3.76
C THR A 28 -10.06 7.94 2.34
N SER A 29 -10.31 8.77 1.34
CA SER A 29 -10.17 8.35 -0.06
C SER A 29 -8.76 7.85 -0.36
N VAL A 30 -8.65 6.91 -1.29
CA VAL A 30 -7.35 6.36 -1.74
C VAL A 30 -6.41 7.50 -2.19
N ALA A 31 -6.97 8.56 -2.81
CA ALA A 31 -6.21 9.74 -3.22
C ALA A 31 -5.63 10.51 -2.03
N SER A 32 -6.38 10.64 -0.92
CA SER A 32 -5.88 11.31 0.29
C SER A 32 -4.79 10.49 0.99
N GLN A 33 -4.93 9.18 1.02
CA GLN A 33 -3.89 8.29 1.55
C GLN A 33 -2.63 8.34 0.68
N ALA A 34 -2.80 8.33 -0.64
CA ALA A 34 -1.71 8.47 -1.58
C ALA A 34 -0.91 9.77 -1.35
N ALA A 35 -1.61 10.90 -1.23
CA ALA A 35 -0.98 12.19 -0.95
C ALA A 35 -0.21 12.19 0.37
N GLN A 36 -0.76 11.57 1.41
CA GLN A 36 -0.13 11.47 2.73
C GLN A 36 1.19 10.69 2.67
N TYR A 37 1.17 9.51 2.07
CA TYR A 37 2.36 8.65 2.02
C TYR A 37 3.44 9.17 1.05
N SER A 38 3.06 9.90 0.02
CA SER A 38 4.02 10.46 -0.95
C SER A 38 4.94 11.53 -0.33
N VAL A 39 4.47 12.25 0.69
CA VAL A 39 5.21 13.32 1.37
C VAL A 39 5.75 12.91 2.75
N MET A 40 5.44 11.71 3.19
CA MET A 40 5.88 11.19 4.48
C MET A 40 7.39 10.98 4.49
N ASP A 41 8.05 11.28 5.61
CA ASP A 41 9.46 10.96 5.78
C ASP A 41 9.70 9.43 5.72
N ILE A 42 10.91 9.04 5.29
CA ILE A 42 11.22 7.63 5.03
C ILE A 42 11.05 6.72 6.25
N ASN A 43 11.40 7.19 7.44
CA ASN A 43 11.31 6.38 8.65
C ASN A 43 9.85 6.12 9.03
N SER A 44 9.01 7.15 8.94
CA SER A 44 7.56 7.04 9.17
C SER A 44 6.90 6.15 8.12
N LEU A 45 7.33 6.25 6.86
CA LEU A 45 6.85 5.41 5.77
C LEU A 45 7.19 3.93 6.01
N ILE A 46 8.43 3.64 6.40
CA ILE A 46 8.89 2.29 6.76
C ILE A 46 8.04 1.73 7.90
N LYS A 47 7.80 2.54 8.94
CA LYS A 47 6.97 2.14 10.08
C LYS A 47 5.56 1.76 9.65
N SER A 48 4.92 2.59 8.82
CA SER A 48 3.58 2.33 8.31
C SER A 48 3.51 1.10 7.40
N ALA A 49 4.51 0.90 6.55
CA ALA A 49 4.63 -0.28 5.70
C ALA A 49 4.78 -1.57 6.52
N LYS A 50 5.64 -1.55 7.55
CA LYS A 50 5.83 -2.67 8.49
C LYS A 50 4.56 -2.95 9.31
N ALA A 51 3.75 -1.94 9.57
CA ALA A 51 2.45 -2.10 10.21
C ALA A 51 1.40 -2.73 9.29
N GLY A 52 1.72 -2.99 8.03
CA GLY A 52 0.86 -3.70 7.08
C GLY A 52 -0.03 -2.80 6.24
N GLN A 53 0.18 -1.48 6.23
CA GLN A 53 -0.60 -0.55 5.42
C GLN A 53 -0.27 -0.70 3.94
N PRO A 54 -1.22 -1.15 3.07
CA PRO A 54 -0.89 -1.44 1.66
C PRO A 54 -0.42 -0.22 0.89
N ALA A 55 -1.02 0.95 1.10
CA ALA A 55 -0.58 2.17 0.43
C ALA A 55 0.83 2.57 0.88
N ALA A 56 1.18 2.42 2.15
CA ALA A 56 2.53 2.67 2.66
C ALA A 56 3.54 1.70 2.04
N GLN A 57 3.21 0.43 1.95
CA GLN A 57 4.03 -0.59 1.29
C GLN A 57 4.28 -0.25 -0.18
N PHE A 58 3.26 0.18 -0.90
CA PHE A 58 3.37 0.63 -2.29
C PHE A 58 4.32 1.81 -2.43
N TYR A 59 4.17 2.85 -1.59
CA TYR A 59 5.05 4.03 -1.67
C TYR A 59 6.48 3.71 -1.23
N LEU A 60 6.67 2.84 -0.25
CA LEU A 60 8.01 2.38 0.14
C LEU A 60 8.67 1.61 -1.01
N ALA A 61 7.94 0.74 -1.69
CA ALA A 61 8.42 0.05 -2.88
C ALA A 61 8.87 1.04 -3.97
N THR A 62 8.08 2.08 -4.20
CA THR A 62 8.40 3.15 -5.16
C THR A 62 9.71 3.88 -4.77
N LYS A 63 9.91 4.16 -3.49
CA LYS A 63 11.15 4.79 -2.99
C LYS A 63 12.37 3.89 -3.25
N TYR A 64 12.26 2.59 -2.98
CA TYR A 64 13.32 1.63 -3.30
C TYR A 64 13.59 1.54 -4.81
N GLN A 65 12.57 1.57 -5.63
CA GLN A 65 12.71 1.50 -7.09
C GLN A 65 13.41 2.75 -7.65
N GLN A 66 13.09 3.92 -7.12
CA GLN A 66 13.64 5.21 -7.56
C GLN A 66 14.98 5.54 -6.89
N GLY A 67 15.32 4.92 -5.79
CA GLY A 67 16.48 5.31 -4.96
C GLY A 67 16.29 6.68 -4.31
N LYS A 68 15.06 7.05 -3.97
CA LYS A 68 14.72 8.35 -3.37
C LYS A 68 14.56 8.21 -1.87
N ASP A 69 15.34 8.98 -1.12
CA ASP A 69 15.41 8.97 0.36
C ASP A 69 15.92 7.64 0.96
N ILE A 70 16.20 6.67 0.14
CA ILE A 70 16.75 5.36 0.48
C ILE A 70 17.54 4.85 -0.73
N SER A 71 18.55 4.02 -0.51
CA SER A 71 19.32 3.42 -1.61
C SER A 71 18.44 2.54 -2.50
N ALA A 72 18.57 2.69 -3.82
CA ALA A 72 17.82 1.90 -4.79
C ALA A 72 18.07 0.40 -4.57
N ASP A 73 16.98 -0.35 -4.49
CA ASP A 73 17.01 -1.80 -4.29
C ASP A 73 15.75 -2.43 -4.91
N GLU A 74 15.89 -3.02 -6.08
CA GLU A 74 14.76 -3.63 -6.79
C GLU A 74 14.20 -4.88 -6.09
N ARG A 75 15.01 -5.61 -5.34
CA ARG A 75 14.52 -6.75 -4.54
C ARG A 75 13.59 -6.30 -3.43
N GLN A 76 13.98 -5.22 -2.73
CA GLN A 76 13.13 -4.61 -1.72
C GLN A 76 11.86 -4.01 -2.35
N ALA A 77 11.99 -3.33 -3.49
CA ALA A 77 10.84 -2.81 -4.22
C ALA A 77 9.85 -3.92 -4.58
N PHE A 78 10.34 -5.02 -5.14
CA PHE A 78 9.49 -6.17 -5.44
C PHE A 78 8.79 -6.74 -4.22
N ALA A 79 9.52 -6.93 -3.12
CA ALA A 79 8.97 -7.49 -1.88
C ALA A 79 7.84 -6.61 -1.32
N TRP A 80 8.02 -5.29 -1.30
CA TRP A 80 7.00 -4.37 -0.80
C TRP A 80 5.81 -4.20 -1.75
N TYR A 81 6.04 -4.14 -3.06
CA TYR A 81 4.93 -4.18 -4.02
C TYR A 81 4.12 -5.47 -3.89
N LYS A 82 4.81 -6.61 -3.72
CA LYS A 82 4.13 -7.90 -3.53
C LYS A 82 3.28 -7.92 -2.26
N ALA A 83 3.79 -7.40 -1.15
CA ALA A 83 3.04 -7.29 0.10
C ALA A 83 1.75 -6.47 -0.09
N ALA A 84 1.82 -5.33 -0.78
CA ALA A 84 0.66 -4.51 -1.08
C ALA A 84 -0.30 -5.19 -2.09
N ALA A 85 0.26 -5.85 -3.10
CA ALA A 85 -0.51 -6.57 -4.13
C ALA A 85 -1.31 -7.73 -3.52
N ASP A 86 -0.72 -8.48 -2.61
CA ASP A 86 -1.37 -9.61 -1.92
C ASP A 86 -2.50 -9.16 -0.99
N GLN A 87 -2.51 -7.88 -0.59
CA GLN A 87 -3.63 -7.24 0.11
C GLN A 87 -4.70 -6.68 -0.86
N GLY A 88 -4.50 -6.82 -2.17
CA GLY A 88 -5.49 -6.45 -3.17
C GLY A 88 -5.32 -5.05 -3.77
N LEU A 89 -4.20 -4.35 -3.52
CA LEU A 89 -3.94 -3.06 -4.14
C LEU A 89 -3.62 -3.24 -5.63
N SER A 90 -4.52 -2.83 -6.52
CA SER A 90 -4.40 -3.09 -7.97
C SER A 90 -3.17 -2.44 -8.60
N ALA A 91 -2.80 -1.22 -8.16
CA ALA A 91 -1.58 -0.56 -8.63
C ALA A 91 -0.31 -1.38 -8.29
N ALA A 92 -0.28 -2.02 -7.12
CA ALA A 92 0.81 -2.91 -6.72
C ALA A 92 0.78 -4.21 -7.54
N GLN A 93 -0.38 -4.78 -7.78
CA GLN A 93 -0.54 -5.96 -8.64
C GLN A 93 0.00 -5.72 -10.05
N LEU A 94 -0.30 -4.54 -10.63
CA LEU A 94 0.28 -4.14 -11.91
C LEU A 94 1.80 -4.09 -11.87
N ASN A 95 2.39 -3.47 -10.84
CA ASN A 95 3.84 -3.35 -10.72
C ASN A 95 4.51 -4.71 -10.51
N VAL A 96 3.93 -5.58 -9.67
CA VAL A 96 4.43 -6.95 -9.48
C VAL A 96 4.39 -7.72 -10.81
N GLY A 97 3.30 -7.62 -11.56
CA GLY A 97 3.18 -8.24 -12.87
C GLY A 97 4.29 -7.79 -13.83
N ARG A 98 4.56 -6.49 -13.90
CA ARG A 98 5.64 -5.94 -14.73
C ARG A 98 7.02 -6.41 -14.28
N MET A 99 7.30 -6.38 -12.99
CA MET A 99 8.59 -6.83 -12.44
C MET A 99 8.83 -8.31 -12.70
N LEU A 100 7.80 -9.15 -12.59
CA LEU A 100 7.88 -10.57 -12.94
C LEU A 100 8.07 -10.78 -14.45
N ALA A 101 7.39 -10.02 -15.29
CA ALA A 101 7.54 -10.12 -16.75
C ALA A 101 8.95 -9.74 -17.22
N ASP A 102 9.56 -8.75 -16.57
CA ASP A 102 10.88 -8.23 -16.94
C ASP A 102 12.02 -8.85 -16.12
N GLY A 103 11.74 -9.58 -15.06
CA GLY A 103 12.75 -10.12 -14.15
C GLY A 103 13.46 -9.06 -13.32
N LEU A 104 12.73 -8.03 -12.88
CA LEU A 104 13.26 -6.94 -12.06
C LEU A 104 13.06 -7.23 -10.57
N GLY A 105 14.15 -7.30 -9.81
CA GLY A 105 14.13 -7.60 -8.38
C GLY A 105 13.68 -9.01 -8.02
N THR A 106 13.34 -9.83 -9.00
CA THR A 106 12.89 -11.20 -8.87
C THR A 106 13.25 -11.97 -10.16
N LYS A 107 13.19 -13.29 -10.09
CA LYS A 107 13.31 -14.12 -11.28
C LYS A 107 12.14 -13.86 -12.23
N LYS A 108 12.42 -13.77 -13.53
CA LYS A 108 11.39 -13.65 -14.57
C LYS A 108 10.41 -14.81 -14.49
N ASP A 109 9.11 -14.51 -14.46
CA ASP A 109 8.03 -15.49 -14.47
C ASP A 109 6.80 -14.92 -15.18
N GLU A 110 6.68 -15.22 -16.46
CA GLU A 110 5.58 -14.69 -17.29
C GLU A 110 4.21 -15.26 -16.89
N SER A 111 4.17 -16.51 -16.43
CA SER A 111 2.92 -17.14 -15.98
C SER A 111 2.38 -16.47 -14.73
N LEU A 112 3.24 -16.19 -13.76
CA LEU A 112 2.86 -15.47 -12.55
C LEU A 112 2.56 -14.01 -12.86
N ALA A 113 3.30 -13.37 -13.76
CA ALA A 113 3.01 -12.00 -14.22
C ALA A 113 1.60 -11.89 -14.77
N ARG A 114 1.17 -12.82 -15.60
CA ARG A 114 -0.19 -12.89 -16.14
C ARG A 114 -1.23 -12.92 -15.02
N GLN A 115 -1.03 -13.75 -14.00
CA GLN A 115 -1.97 -13.85 -12.87
C GLN A 115 -2.13 -12.53 -12.13
N TYR A 116 -1.02 -11.80 -11.90
CA TYR A 116 -1.08 -10.48 -11.27
C TYR A 116 -1.76 -9.42 -12.15
N PHE A 117 -1.52 -9.45 -13.46
CA PHE A 117 -2.23 -8.57 -14.39
C PHE A 117 -3.73 -8.88 -14.42
N GLU A 118 -4.12 -10.15 -14.42
CA GLU A 118 -5.53 -10.56 -14.35
C GLU A 118 -6.22 -10.04 -13.08
N LYS A 119 -5.54 -10.12 -11.93
CA LYS A 119 -6.06 -9.57 -10.67
C LYS A 119 -6.26 -8.05 -10.77
N ALA A 120 -5.29 -7.32 -11.29
CA ALA A 120 -5.39 -5.87 -11.45
C ALA A 120 -6.47 -5.48 -12.46
N ALA A 121 -6.56 -6.18 -13.60
CA ALA A 121 -7.56 -5.96 -14.63
C ALA A 121 -8.98 -6.22 -14.10
N SER A 122 -9.18 -7.25 -13.29
CA SER A 122 -10.46 -7.56 -12.66
C SER A 122 -10.95 -6.46 -11.71
N ARG A 123 -10.06 -5.60 -11.25
CA ARG A 123 -10.36 -4.40 -10.45
C ARG A 123 -10.51 -3.13 -11.28
N GLY A 124 -10.47 -3.25 -12.62
CA GLY A 124 -10.65 -2.15 -13.54
C GLY A 124 -9.37 -1.40 -13.92
N ASP A 125 -8.19 -1.96 -13.66
CA ASP A 125 -6.93 -1.36 -14.12
C ASP A 125 -6.72 -1.60 -15.63
N ASN A 126 -6.98 -0.59 -16.43
CA ASN A 126 -6.86 -0.66 -17.88
C ASN A 126 -5.41 -0.90 -18.35
N ARG A 127 -4.42 -0.49 -17.56
CA ARG A 127 -3.00 -0.74 -17.86
C ARG A 127 -2.67 -2.23 -17.76
N ALA A 128 -3.28 -2.91 -16.78
CA ALA A 128 -3.15 -4.36 -16.65
C ALA A 128 -3.80 -5.09 -17.82
N SER A 129 -4.98 -4.65 -18.25
CA SER A 129 -5.66 -5.19 -19.43
C SER A 129 -4.82 -5.01 -20.70
N PHE A 130 -4.17 -3.85 -20.86
CA PHE A 130 -3.24 -3.61 -21.96
C PHE A 130 -2.04 -4.56 -21.91
N ASN A 131 -1.41 -4.71 -20.73
CA ASN A 131 -0.27 -5.63 -20.58
C ASN A 131 -0.66 -7.08 -20.89
N LEU A 132 -1.85 -7.53 -20.47
CA LEU A 132 -2.36 -8.85 -20.84
C LEU A 132 -2.49 -9.02 -22.36
N ALA A 133 -3.00 -8.02 -23.05
CA ALA A 133 -3.17 -8.06 -24.50
C ALA A 133 -1.82 -8.12 -25.24
N MET A 134 -0.75 -7.58 -24.64
CA MET A 134 0.59 -7.58 -25.21
C MET A 134 1.42 -8.83 -24.88
N MET A 135 0.92 -9.68 -24.01
CA MET A 135 1.54 -10.95 -23.67
C MET A 135 1.21 -12.02 -24.71
#